data_ac6dc5b5045129c948e35b16cff5267f
#
_entry.id   ac6dc5b5045129c948e35b16cff5267f
#
_cell.length_a   1.000
_cell.length_b   1.000
_cell.length_c   1.000
_cell.angle_alpha   90.00
_cell.angle_beta   90.00
_cell.angle_gamma   90.00
#
_symmetry.space_group_name_H-M   'P 1'
#
loop_
_entity.id
_entity.type
_entity.pdbx_description
1 polymer ?
#
loop_
_entity_poly.entity_id
_entity_poly.type
_entity_poly.pdbx_seq_one_letter_code
_entity_poly.pdbx_strand_id
1 'polypeptide(L)'
;FGAKQVLIWQRHFSAVPPSLSPHDPRFPGFDPLYSDLDTQDLPLTESLKDTQHRLIPCWQAEIGPALKEGKRILLVAHNNTIRSLLQFLLHLDEAAIQKVTIRTGEPLACKFDVKGNLVSYSYLRWKPKFMDCTQKLLNYCLP
;
A
#
# COMPACT_ATOMS: atom_id res chain seq x y z
N PHE A 1 0.45 -12.68 -22.27
CA PHE A 1 -0.07 -13.47 -21.13
C PHE A 1 -1.60 -13.41 -21.11
N GLY A 2 -2.27 -14.53 -20.86
CA GLY A 2 -3.73 -14.55 -20.76
C GLY A 2 -4.25 -13.94 -19.45
N ALA A 3 -5.50 -13.49 -19.43
CA ALA A 3 -6.14 -12.85 -18.27
C ALA A 3 -6.04 -13.69 -16.97
N LYS A 4 -6.11 -15.01 -17.08
CA LYS A 4 -5.96 -15.93 -15.95
C LYS A 4 -4.58 -15.82 -15.29
N GLN A 5 -3.52 -15.73 -16.08
CA GLN A 5 -2.15 -15.59 -15.57
C GLN A 5 -1.94 -14.22 -14.92
N VAL A 6 -2.47 -13.15 -15.51
CA VAL A 6 -2.42 -11.80 -14.91
C VAL A 6 -3.14 -11.78 -13.57
N LEU A 7 -4.29 -12.45 -13.46
CA LEU A 7 -5.02 -12.55 -12.20
C LEU A 7 -4.22 -13.29 -11.11
N ILE A 8 -3.45 -14.32 -11.47
CA ILE A 8 -2.57 -15.01 -10.53
C ILE A 8 -1.53 -14.03 -9.98
N TRP A 9 -0.81 -13.30 -10.82
CA TRP A 9 0.17 -12.30 -10.37
C TRP A 9 -0.42 -11.18 -9.51
N GLN A 10 -1.67 -10.80 -9.78
CA GLN A 10 -2.35 -9.76 -9.01
C GLN A 10 -2.86 -10.24 -7.65
N ARG A 11 -3.18 -11.52 -7.51
CA ARG A 11 -3.89 -12.02 -6.33
C ARG A 11 -3.02 -12.83 -5.38
N HIS A 12 -2.08 -13.62 -5.90
CA HIS A 12 -1.20 -14.44 -5.07
C HIS A 12 -0.12 -13.61 -4.41
N PHE A 13 0.19 -13.94 -3.16
CA PHE A 13 1.12 -13.18 -2.34
C PHE A 13 2.56 -13.25 -2.87
N SER A 14 2.99 -14.45 -3.27
CA SER A 14 4.37 -14.74 -3.70
C SER A 14 4.56 -14.88 -5.21
N ALA A 15 3.47 -14.75 -6.00
CA ALA A 15 3.57 -14.89 -7.45
C ALA A 15 4.23 -13.66 -8.07
N VAL A 16 5.32 -13.89 -8.80
CA VAL A 16 6.14 -12.86 -9.44
C VAL A 16 5.84 -12.79 -10.93
N PRO A 17 5.53 -11.62 -11.50
CA PRO A 17 5.50 -11.42 -12.94
C PRO A 17 6.87 -11.64 -13.57
N PRO A 18 6.96 -11.89 -14.90
CA PRO A 18 8.24 -11.97 -15.58
C PRO A 18 9.09 -10.73 -15.34
N SER A 19 10.37 -10.96 -15.04
CA SER A 19 11.33 -9.88 -14.80
C SER A 19 11.49 -8.99 -16.03
N LEU A 20 11.56 -7.69 -15.80
CA LEU A 20 11.90 -6.72 -16.83
C LEU A 20 13.40 -6.85 -17.18
N SER A 21 13.77 -6.68 -18.43
CA SER A 21 15.18 -6.58 -18.80
C SER A 21 15.75 -5.23 -18.32
N PRO A 22 16.99 -5.18 -17.80
CA PRO A 22 17.66 -3.90 -17.48
C PRO A 22 17.82 -2.97 -18.70
N HIS A 23 17.72 -3.52 -19.92
CA HIS A 23 17.77 -2.75 -21.17
C HIS A 23 16.37 -2.40 -21.72
N ASP A 24 15.29 -2.80 -21.03
CA ASP A 24 13.94 -2.44 -21.46
C ASP A 24 13.72 -0.93 -21.26
N PRO A 25 13.16 -0.19 -22.25
CA PRO A 25 12.91 1.24 -22.12
C PRO A 25 12.01 1.64 -20.93
N ARG A 26 11.26 0.68 -20.37
CA ARG A 26 10.40 0.87 -19.20
C ARG A 26 11.14 0.68 -17.87
N PHE A 27 12.43 0.34 -17.91
CA PHE A 27 13.20 0.14 -16.68
C PHE A 27 13.28 1.44 -15.89
N PRO A 28 12.91 1.45 -14.60
CA PRO A 28 12.86 2.67 -13.79
C PRO A 28 14.20 3.42 -13.69
N GLY A 29 15.31 2.72 -13.84
CA GLY A 29 16.64 3.34 -13.80
C GLY A 29 16.93 4.35 -14.92
N PHE A 30 16.08 4.43 -15.95
CA PHE A 30 16.16 5.47 -16.98
C PHE A 30 15.34 6.72 -16.62
N ASP A 31 14.53 6.68 -15.56
CA ASP A 31 13.77 7.84 -15.10
C ASP A 31 14.65 8.72 -14.21
N PRO A 32 14.81 10.02 -14.53
CA PRO A 32 15.58 10.96 -13.73
C PRO A 32 15.16 11.05 -12.27
N LEU A 33 13.91 10.69 -11.92
CA LEU A 33 13.42 10.65 -10.54
C LEU A 33 14.15 9.63 -9.65
N TYR A 34 14.81 8.65 -10.25
CA TYR A 34 15.54 7.59 -9.54
C TYR A 34 17.06 7.65 -9.77
N SER A 35 17.56 8.79 -10.29
CA SER A 35 18.98 8.97 -10.63
C SER A 35 19.94 8.92 -9.44
N ASP A 36 19.44 9.13 -8.23
CA ASP A 36 20.17 9.07 -6.97
C ASP A 36 20.19 7.69 -6.32
N LEU A 37 19.47 6.72 -6.92
CA LEU A 37 19.43 5.34 -6.43
C LEU A 37 20.39 4.44 -7.21
N ASP A 38 20.96 3.45 -6.51
CA ASP A 38 21.70 2.39 -7.21
C ASP A 38 20.71 1.57 -8.05
N THR A 39 21.09 1.29 -9.30
CA THR A 39 20.27 0.48 -10.22
C THR A 39 20.00 -0.93 -9.69
N GLN A 40 20.84 -1.43 -8.78
CA GLN A 40 20.65 -2.73 -8.12
C GLN A 40 19.49 -2.71 -7.10
N ASP A 41 19.15 -1.53 -6.57
CA ASP A 41 18.04 -1.35 -5.63
C ASP A 41 16.69 -1.19 -6.34
N LEU A 42 16.71 -1.02 -7.67
CA LEU A 42 15.50 -0.87 -8.47
C LEU A 42 14.94 -2.24 -8.88
N PRO A 43 13.71 -2.60 -8.45
CA PRO A 43 13.17 -3.91 -8.73
C PRO A 43 12.83 -4.06 -10.22
N LEU A 44 13.27 -5.16 -10.82
CA LEU A 44 12.88 -5.56 -12.18
C LEU A 44 11.50 -6.23 -12.24
N THR A 45 11.03 -6.70 -11.10
CA THR A 45 9.70 -7.29 -10.88
C THR A 45 9.43 -7.38 -9.39
N GLU A 46 8.17 -7.34 -8.97
CA GLU A 46 7.77 -7.50 -7.57
C GLU A 46 6.52 -8.36 -7.43
N SER A 47 6.50 -9.23 -6.44
CA SER A 47 5.30 -9.82 -5.86
C SER A 47 4.76 -8.93 -4.72
N LEU A 48 3.59 -9.28 -4.16
CA LEU A 48 3.11 -8.63 -2.92
C LEU A 48 4.08 -8.86 -1.75
N LYS A 49 4.74 -10.00 -1.72
CA LYS A 49 5.74 -10.35 -0.71
C LYS A 49 6.96 -9.42 -0.79
N ASP A 50 7.46 -9.15 -1.98
CA ASP A 50 8.60 -8.26 -2.20
C ASP A 50 8.22 -6.82 -1.82
N THR A 51 7.03 -6.36 -2.24
CA THR A 51 6.47 -5.07 -1.82
C THR A 51 6.39 -4.97 -0.29
N GLN A 52 5.96 -6.02 0.41
CA GLN A 52 5.92 -6.06 1.87
C GLN A 52 7.31 -5.94 2.48
N HIS A 53 8.28 -6.66 1.93
CA HIS A 53 9.67 -6.68 2.43
C HIS A 53 10.29 -5.28 2.47
N ARG A 54 10.07 -4.46 1.43
CA ARG A 54 10.56 -3.08 1.39
C ARG A 54 9.72 -2.09 2.20
N LEU A 55 8.43 -2.41 2.45
CA LEU A 55 7.52 -1.54 3.18
C LEU A 55 7.66 -1.66 4.70
N ILE A 56 7.91 -2.87 5.21
CA ILE A 56 7.99 -3.13 6.66
C ILE A 56 9.06 -2.28 7.37
N PRO A 57 10.29 -2.11 6.86
CA PRO A 57 11.27 -1.24 7.49
C PRO A 57 10.77 0.20 7.66
N CYS A 58 10.17 0.79 6.62
CA CYS A 58 9.58 2.12 6.69
C CYS A 58 8.42 2.18 7.71
N TRP A 59 7.55 1.17 7.73
CA TRP A 59 6.49 1.07 8.73
C TRP A 59 7.06 1.05 10.15
N GLN A 60 8.08 0.24 10.41
CA GLN A 60 8.67 0.08 11.73
C GLN A 60 9.48 1.29 12.19
N ALA A 61 10.20 1.93 11.27
CA ALA A 61 11.06 3.05 11.61
C ALA A 61 10.31 4.39 11.73
N GLU A 62 9.26 4.60 10.96
CA GLU A 62 8.63 5.92 10.81
C GLU A 62 7.14 5.90 11.17
N ILE A 63 6.35 5.07 10.47
CA ILE A 63 4.88 5.14 10.56
C ILE A 63 4.38 4.60 11.91
N GLY A 64 4.87 3.44 12.32
CA GLY A 64 4.47 2.81 13.59
C GLY A 64 4.79 3.66 14.81
N PRO A 65 6.01 4.21 14.97
CA PRO A 65 6.33 5.15 16.04
C PRO A 65 5.44 6.38 16.04
N ALA A 66 5.22 7.01 14.89
CA ALA A 66 4.38 8.19 14.78
C ALA A 66 2.91 7.91 15.19
N LEU A 67 2.37 6.72 14.86
CA LEU A 67 1.05 6.30 15.33
C LEU A 67 0.99 6.14 16.85
N LYS A 68 2.04 5.56 17.47
CA LYS A 68 2.14 5.42 18.94
C LYS A 68 2.25 6.76 19.66
N GLU A 69 2.79 7.78 19.00
CA GLU A 69 2.79 9.16 19.48
C GLU A 69 1.43 9.86 19.32
N GLY A 70 0.40 9.17 18.82
CA GLY A 70 -0.93 9.71 18.60
C GLY A 70 -1.09 10.54 17.33
N LYS A 71 -0.10 10.53 16.44
CA LYS A 71 -0.18 11.26 15.16
C LYS A 71 -1.21 10.64 14.23
N ARG A 72 -1.90 11.49 13.48
CA ARG A 72 -2.77 11.06 12.37
C ARG A 72 -1.96 11.01 11.10
N ILE A 73 -2.01 9.88 10.40
CA ILE A 73 -1.21 9.63 9.21
C ILE A 73 -2.12 9.41 8.01
N LEU A 74 -1.83 10.08 6.92
CA LEU A 74 -2.41 9.81 5.62
C LEU A 74 -1.39 9.05 4.78
N LEU A 75 -1.71 7.77 4.48
CA LEU A 75 -0.92 6.95 3.58
C LEU A 75 -1.57 6.90 2.20
N VAL A 76 -0.88 7.41 1.18
CA VAL A 76 -1.32 7.34 -0.22
C VAL A 76 -0.40 6.38 -0.96
N ALA A 77 -0.97 5.29 -1.45
CA ALA A 77 -0.20 4.24 -2.12
C ALA A 77 -1.05 3.45 -3.12
N HIS A 78 -0.39 2.66 -3.95
CA HIS A 78 -1.05 1.71 -4.83
C HIS A 78 -1.83 0.66 -4.01
N ASN A 79 -2.95 0.15 -4.56
CA ASN A 79 -3.80 -0.83 -3.87
C ASN A 79 -3.04 -2.09 -3.41
N ASN A 80 -2.08 -2.57 -4.17
CA ASN A 80 -1.26 -3.73 -3.81
C ASN A 80 -0.32 -3.43 -2.62
N THR A 81 0.20 -2.20 -2.53
CA THR A 81 0.99 -1.77 -1.38
C THR A 81 0.14 -1.75 -0.10
N ILE A 82 -1.09 -1.22 -0.19
CA ILE A 82 -2.03 -1.23 0.94
C ILE A 82 -2.44 -2.66 1.32
N ARG A 83 -2.70 -3.53 0.34
CA ARG A 83 -3.00 -4.95 0.59
C ARG A 83 -1.84 -5.65 1.31
N SER A 84 -0.63 -5.43 0.84
CA SER A 84 0.60 -5.96 1.43
C SER A 84 0.77 -5.50 2.89
N LEU A 85 0.49 -4.22 3.17
CA LEU A 85 0.51 -3.68 4.53
C LEU A 85 -0.58 -4.30 5.42
N LEU A 86 -1.81 -4.43 4.91
CA LEU A 86 -2.90 -5.07 5.66
C LEU A 86 -2.61 -6.54 5.97
N GLN A 87 -1.98 -7.26 5.04
CA GLN A 87 -1.54 -8.64 5.27
C GLN A 87 -0.59 -8.71 6.47
N PHE A 88 0.38 -7.82 6.54
CA PHE A 88 1.33 -7.73 7.66
C PHE A 88 0.63 -7.37 8.97
N LEU A 89 -0.20 -6.32 8.97
CA LEU A 89 -0.84 -5.79 10.18
C LEU A 89 -1.90 -6.72 10.77
N LEU A 90 -2.56 -7.52 9.94
CA LEU A 90 -3.64 -8.44 10.34
C LEU A 90 -3.17 -9.89 10.39
N HIS A 91 -1.90 -10.16 10.09
CA HIS A 91 -1.33 -11.52 10.01
C HIS A 91 -2.16 -12.46 9.13
N LEU A 92 -2.62 -11.95 7.97
CA LEU A 92 -3.45 -12.72 7.05
C LEU A 92 -2.62 -13.83 6.38
N ASP A 93 -3.22 -14.99 6.26
CA ASP A 93 -2.64 -16.06 5.43
C ASP A 93 -2.80 -15.78 3.93
N GLU A 94 -2.20 -16.64 3.10
CA GLU A 94 -2.20 -16.46 1.65
C GLU A 94 -3.61 -16.58 1.04
N ALA A 95 -4.49 -17.37 1.62
CA ALA A 95 -5.87 -17.51 1.16
C ALA A 95 -6.72 -16.28 1.52
N ALA A 96 -6.49 -15.70 2.70
CA ALA A 96 -7.19 -14.50 3.15
C ALA A 96 -6.78 -13.26 2.34
N ILE A 97 -5.47 -13.05 2.08
CA ILE A 97 -5.01 -11.89 1.31
C ILE A 97 -5.52 -11.87 -0.13
N GLN A 98 -5.76 -13.02 -0.74
CA GLN A 98 -6.35 -13.11 -2.08
C GLN A 98 -7.76 -12.51 -2.15
N LYS A 99 -8.51 -12.55 -1.04
CA LYS A 99 -9.87 -12.01 -0.92
C LYS A 99 -9.91 -10.52 -0.61
N VAL A 100 -8.81 -9.97 -0.11
CA VAL A 100 -8.74 -8.54 0.22
C VAL A 100 -8.75 -7.71 -1.05
N THR A 101 -9.70 -6.80 -1.15
CA THR A 101 -9.82 -5.84 -2.25
C THR A 101 -9.75 -4.42 -1.70
N ILE A 102 -8.84 -3.63 -2.21
CA ILE A 102 -8.73 -2.20 -1.91
C ILE A 102 -9.36 -1.42 -3.05
N ARG A 103 -10.32 -0.59 -2.72
CA ARG A 103 -11.06 0.22 -3.68
C ARG A 103 -10.29 1.48 -4.01
N THR A 104 -10.11 1.76 -5.30
CA THR A 104 -9.45 2.98 -5.75
C THR A 104 -10.33 4.20 -5.47
N GLY A 105 -9.74 5.25 -4.89
CA GLY A 105 -10.44 6.50 -4.60
C GLY A 105 -11.37 6.46 -3.38
N GLU A 106 -11.49 5.32 -2.67
CA GLU A 106 -12.22 5.23 -1.41
C GLU A 106 -11.24 5.20 -0.23
N PRO A 107 -11.24 6.22 0.66
CA PRO A 107 -10.35 6.22 1.82
C PRO A 107 -10.67 5.08 2.78
N LEU A 108 -9.64 4.38 3.25
CA LEU A 108 -9.70 3.33 4.24
C LEU A 108 -9.24 3.90 5.59
N ALA A 109 -10.16 4.11 6.52
CA ALA A 109 -9.84 4.53 7.88
C ALA A 109 -9.41 3.33 8.71
N CYS A 110 -8.22 3.42 9.30
CA CYS A 110 -7.64 2.42 10.18
C CYS A 110 -7.54 2.97 11.61
N LYS A 111 -7.95 2.18 12.60
CA LYS A 111 -7.79 2.52 14.01
C LYS A 111 -6.76 1.61 14.65
N PHE A 112 -5.85 2.22 15.39
CA PHE A 112 -4.79 1.53 16.11
C PHE A 112 -4.94 1.71 17.61
N ASP A 113 -4.50 0.72 18.38
CA ASP A 113 -4.39 0.83 19.84
C ASP A 113 -3.08 1.56 20.23
N VAL A 114 -2.92 1.80 21.52
CA VAL A 114 -1.72 2.45 22.09
C VAL A 114 -0.43 1.64 21.89
N LYS A 115 -0.54 0.34 21.58
CA LYS A 115 0.59 -0.53 21.26
C LYS A 115 0.94 -0.51 19.78
N GLY A 116 0.11 0.12 18.94
CA GLY A 116 0.29 0.17 17.49
C GLY A 116 -0.31 -1.03 16.75
N ASN A 117 -1.18 -1.81 17.36
CA ASN A 117 -1.90 -2.89 16.70
C ASN A 117 -3.13 -2.33 15.97
N LEU A 118 -3.39 -2.83 14.77
CA LEU A 118 -4.60 -2.48 14.02
C LEU A 118 -5.83 -3.14 14.67
N VAL A 119 -6.71 -2.31 15.25
CA VAL A 119 -7.93 -2.76 15.94
C VAL A 119 -9.11 -2.90 14.99
N SER A 120 -9.26 -1.97 14.08
CA SER A 120 -10.35 -1.99 13.09
C SER A 120 -10.01 -1.17 11.86
N TYR A 121 -10.65 -1.50 10.76
CA TYR A 121 -10.59 -0.68 9.55
C TYR A 121 -11.96 -0.65 8.87
N SER A 122 -12.27 0.46 8.18
CA SER A 122 -13.51 0.62 7.42
C SER A 122 -13.35 1.63 6.30
N TYR A 123 -14.08 1.45 5.21
CA TYR A 123 -14.14 2.47 4.17
C TYR A 123 -14.95 3.68 4.63
N LEU A 124 -14.40 4.86 4.42
CA LEU A 124 -15.14 6.09 4.58
C LEU A 124 -16.04 6.25 3.35
N ARG A 125 -17.32 5.84 3.49
CA ARG A 125 -18.29 6.01 2.41
C ARG A 125 -18.54 7.49 2.18
N TRP A 126 -18.08 7.98 1.05
CA TRP A 126 -18.51 9.26 0.54
C TRP A 126 -20.00 9.15 0.19
N LYS A 127 -20.86 9.75 1.00
CA LYS A 127 -22.23 10.06 0.57
C LYS A 127 -22.14 11.42 -0.11
N PRO A 128 -22.34 11.54 -1.43
CA PRO A 128 -22.37 12.84 -2.08
C PRO A 128 -23.66 13.53 -1.64
N LYS A 129 -23.64 14.22 -0.52
CA LYS A 129 -24.47 15.41 -0.37
C LYS A 129 -23.71 16.50 -1.09
N PHE A 130 -24.26 16.96 -2.20
CA PHE A 130 -23.87 18.19 -2.85
C PHE A 130 -23.65 19.24 -1.75
N MET A 131 -22.48 19.84 -1.73
CA MET A 131 -21.92 20.88 -0.87
C MET A 131 -21.08 20.41 0.33
N ASP A 132 -19.93 21.01 0.34
CA ASP A 132 -18.95 21.12 1.40
C ASP A 132 -17.85 20.07 1.49
N CYS A 133 -17.12 19.95 0.36
CA CYS A 133 -15.86 19.21 0.29
C CYS A 133 -14.78 19.80 1.22
N THR A 134 -14.82 21.10 1.46
CA THR A 134 -13.81 21.84 2.23
C THR A 134 -14.00 21.72 3.75
N GLN A 135 -15.25 21.74 4.23
CA GLN A 135 -15.52 21.77 5.67
C GLN A 135 -15.29 20.42 6.37
N LYS A 136 -15.52 19.30 5.67
CA LYS A 136 -15.29 17.97 6.28
C LYS A 136 -13.83 17.52 6.29
N LEU A 137 -13.05 17.90 5.31
CA LEU A 137 -11.60 17.69 5.35
C LEU A 137 -10.94 18.51 6.45
N LEU A 138 -11.39 19.75 6.67
CA LEU A 138 -10.92 20.62 7.75
C LEU A 138 -11.21 20.04 9.14
N ASN A 139 -12.37 19.45 9.35
CA ASN A 139 -12.74 18.83 10.64
C ASN A 139 -11.98 17.53 10.96
N TYR A 140 -11.34 16.90 9.97
CA TYR A 140 -10.46 15.74 10.16
C TYR A 140 -8.97 16.11 10.26
N CYS A 141 -8.59 17.32 9.85
CA CYS A 141 -7.20 17.79 9.78
C CYS A 141 -6.82 18.85 10.83
N LEU A 142 -7.77 19.30 11.68
CA LEU A 142 -7.48 20.27 12.75
C LEU A 142 -7.67 19.63 14.12
N PRO A 143 -6.80 20.00 15.09
CA PRO A 143 -6.79 19.44 16.45
C PRO A 143 -8.07 19.66 17.23
#